data_a09b1d66ea45f7c46ddb073ae4612f4b
#
_entry.id   a09b1d66ea45f7c46ddb073ae4612f4b
#
_cell.length_a   1.000
_cell.length_b   1.000
_cell.length_c   1.000
_cell.angle_alpha   90.00
_cell.angle_beta   90.00
_cell.angle_gamma   90.00
#
_symmetry.space_group_name_H-M   'P 1'
#
loop_
_entity.id
_entity.type
_entity.pdbx_description
1 polymer ?
#
loop_
_entity_poly.entity_id
_entity_poly.type
_entity_poly.pdbx_seq_one_letter_code
_entity_poly.pdbx_strand_id
1 'polypeptide(L)'
;MPANNRLQTVRDTYGAYETGDRSILEETLSAGFTFYSPPDPGIDRATYFERCWPNSELLDSFEFVRMIESGDEVIVTYESTKTDGRQFRNTEVHTFSGDQIRKVEVYFGWDVE
;
A
#
# COMPACT_ATOMS: atom_id res chain seq x y z
N MET A 1 -3.76 12.17 21.41
CA MET A 1 -3.55 11.89 20.93
C MET A 1 -3.32 11.65 20.03
N PRO A 2 -3.13 11.95 19.82
CA PRO A 2 -3.03 11.76 18.84
C PRO A 2 -2.85 10.91 18.17
N ALA A 3 -2.86 11.07 18.45
CA ALA A 3 -2.89 10.56 17.60
C ALA A 3 -2.76 9.74 16.58
N ASN A 4 -3.15 10.03 15.54
CA ASN A 4 -2.97 9.19 14.40
C ASN A 4 -1.57 9.26 13.85
N ASN A 5 -0.82 8.20 13.98
CA ASN A 5 0.47 8.11 13.31
C ASN A 5 0.24 7.48 11.93
N ARG A 6 -0.10 8.34 10.97
CA ARG A 6 -0.41 7.90 9.61
C ARG A 6 0.79 7.25 8.91
N LEU A 7 1.99 7.73 9.19
CA LEU A 7 3.21 7.11 8.65
C LEU A 7 3.34 5.68 9.12
N GLN A 8 3.09 5.42 10.42
CA GLN A 8 3.16 4.07 10.95
C GLN A 8 2.04 3.20 10.39
N THR A 9 0.84 3.76 10.26
CA THR A 9 -0.30 3.04 9.65
C THR A 9 0.07 2.56 8.25
N VAL A 10 0.69 3.42 7.45
CA VAL A 10 1.09 3.04 6.10
C VAL A 10 2.18 1.96 6.14
N ARG A 11 3.17 2.09 7.03
CA ARG A 11 4.19 1.04 7.17
C ARG A 11 3.56 -0.31 7.50
N ASP A 12 2.54 -0.30 8.37
CA ASP A 12 1.87 -1.53 8.77
C ASP A 12 1.16 -2.21 7.60
N THR A 13 0.65 -1.43 6.63
CA THR A 13 0.02 -2.03 5.44
C THR A 13 1.04 -2.79 4.59
N TYR A 14 2.25 -2.28 4.45
CA TYR A 14 3.31 -3.00 3.75
C TYR A 14 3.76 -4.23 4.55
N GLY A 15 3.83 -4.11 5.87
CA GLY A 15 4.12 -5.24 6.75
C GLY A 15 3.08 -6.35 6.62
N ALA A 16 1.81 -5.98 6.41
CA ALA A 16 0.75 -6.96 6.18
C ALA A 16 1.04 -7.83 4.96
N TYR A 17 1.54 -7.22 3.89
CA TYR A 17 1.93 -7.97 2.69
C TYR A 17 3.13 -8.88 2.95
N GLU A 18 4.10 -8.42 3.74
CA GLU A 18 5.29 -9.23 4.05
C GLU A 18 4.96 -10.43 4.92
N THR A 19 4.03 -10.27 5.85
CA THR A 19 3.68 -11.33 6.81
C THR A 19 2.45 -12.14 6.43
N GLY A 20 1.67 -11.66 5.45
CA GLY A 20 0.43 -12.31 5.06
C GLY A 20 -0.73 -12.07 6.04
N ASP A 21 -0.65 -11.00 6.83
CA ASP A 21 -1.70 -10.68 7.82
C ASP A 21 -2.73 -9.72 7.22
N ARG A 22 -3.75 -10.30 6.61
CA ARG A 22 -4.83 -9.55 5.96
C ARG A 22 -5.61 -8.68 6.93
N SER A 23 -5.69 -9.07 8.20
CA SER A 23 -6.51 -8.36 9.19
C SER A 23 -6.07 -6.90 9.36
N ILE A 24 -4.78 -6.61 9.19
CA ILE A 24 -4.26 -5.25 9.26
C ILE A 24 -4.90 -4.39 8.18
N LEU A 25 -4.98 -4.90 6.96
CA LEU A 25 -5.62 -4.17 5.86
C LEU A 25 -7.12 -4.04 6.06
N GLU A 26 -7.77 -5.09 6.57
CA GLU A 26 -9.21 -5.05 6.80
C GLU A 26 -9.58 -3.97 7.80
N GLU A 27 -8.73 -3.73 8.80
CA GLU A 27 -8.95 -2.68 9.80
C GLU A 27 -8.57 -1.29 9.26
N THR A 28 -7.56 -1.21 8.42
CA THR A 28 -6.97 0.06 7.98
C THR A 28 -7.72 0.69 6.82
N LEU A 29 -8.23 -0.12 5.89
CA LEU A 29 -8.92 0.39 4.70
C LEU A 29 -10.38 0.70 5.05
N SER A 30 -10.83 1.91 4.68
CA SER A 30 -12.20 2.34 4.98
C SER A 30 -13.23 1.56 4.15
N ALA A 31 -14.49 1.62 4.56
CA ALA A 31 -15.57 0.95 3.85
C ALA A 31 -15.71 1.43 2.41
N GLY A 32 -15.45 2.72 2.17
CA GLY A 32 -15.52 3.32 0.84
C GLY A 32 -14.19 3.36 0.09
N PHE A 33 -13.23 2.54 0.50
CA PHE A 33 -11.90 2.50 -0.09
C PHE A 33 -11.94 2.27 -1.59
N THR A 34 -11.08 3.01 -2.33
CA THR A 34 -10.85 2.80 -3.76
C THR A 34 -9.36 2.66 -4.04
N PHE A 35 -9.04 1.89 -5.07
CA PHE A 35 -7.66 1.59 -5.43
C PHE A 35 -7.43 1.88 -6.91
N TYR A 36 -6.34 2.58 -7.20
CA TYR A 36 -5.97 2.95 -8.56
C TYR A 36 -4.57 2.46 -8.88
N SER A 37 -4.42 1.82 -10.02
CA SER A 37 -3.11 1.48 -10.60
C SER A 37 -3.28 1.42 -12.10
N PRO A 38 -2.19 1.33 -12.90
CA PRO A 38 -2.34 1.24 -14.34
C PRO A 38 -3.30 0.16 -14.84
N PRO A 39 -3.26 -1.08 -14.29
CA PRO A 39 -4.24 -2.10 -14.70
C PRO A 39 -5.58 -2.02 -13.96
N ASP A 40 -5.70 -1.23 -12.90
CA ASP A 40 -6.89 -1.19 -12.04
C ASP A 40 -7.36 0.25 -11.83
N PRO A 41 -8.14 0.81 -12.77
CA PRO A 41 -8.54 2.22 -12.69
C PRO A 41 -9.78 2.42 -11.81
N GLY A 42 -9.59 2.41 -10.48
CA GLY A 42 -10.67 2.73 -9.54
C GLY A 42 -11.51 1.53 -9.16
N ILE A 43 -10.90 0.53 -8.55
CA ILE A 43 -11.62 -0.63 -8.03
C ILE A 43 -12.00 -0.40 -6.56
N ASP A 44 -13.09 -1.05 -6.13
CA ASP A 44 -13.56 -0.92 -4.76
C ASP A 44 -12.81 -1.84 -3.80
N ARG A 45 -13.15 -1.75 -2.51
CA ARG A 45 -12.49 -2.49 -1.45
C ARG A 45 -12.56 -4.01 -1.66
N ALA A 46 -13.74 -4.52 -1.99
CA ALA A 46 -13.92 -5.95 -2.20
C ALA A 46 -13.09 -6.45 -3.38
N THR A 47 -13.11 -5.71 -4.48
CA THR A 47 -12.34 -6.05 -5.68
C THR A 47 -10.84 -5.97 -5.41
N TYR A 48 -10.41 -4.98 -4.60
CA TYR A 48 -9.02 -4.88 -4.20
C TYR A 48 -8.55 -6.14 -3.47
N PHE A 49 -9.31 -6.63 -2.51
CA PHE A 49 -8.95 -7.84 -1.78
C PHE A 49 -8.95 -9.07 -2.69
N GLU A 50 -9.84 -9.10 -3.67
CA GLU A 50 -9.93 -10.21 -4.60
C GLU A 50 -8.76 -10.24 -5.58
N ARG A 51 -8.37 -9.06 -6.10
CA ARG A 51 -7.38 -8.97 -7.18
C ARG A 51 -5.97 -8.67 -6.71
N CYS A 52 -5.81 -7.87 -5.66
CA CYS A 52 -4.49 -7.38 -5.26
C CYS A 52 -3.90 -8.12 -4.07
N TRP A 53 -4.72 -8.51 -3.11
CA TRP A 53 -4.22 -9.21 -1.93
C TRP A 53 -3.47 -10.51 -2.26
N PRO A 54 -3.89 -11.32 -3.27
CA PRO A 54 -3.13 -12.52 -3.61
C PRO A 54 -1.67 -12.25 -3.97
N ASN A 55 -1.32 -11.02 -4.37
CA ASN A 55 0.07 -10.65 -4.64
C ASN A 55 0.94 -10.71 -3.39
N SER A 56 0.36 -10.76 -2.21
CA SER A 56 1.13 -10.91 -0.96
C SER A 56 1.99 -12.15 -0.98
N GLU A 57 1.58 -13.18 -1.71
CA GLU A 57 2.35 -14.42 -1.83
C GLU A 57 3.55 -14.28 -2.77
N LEU A 58 3.57 -13.23 -3.57
CA LEU A 58 4.63 -12.96 -4.56
C LEU A 58 5.64 -11.92 -4.08
N LEU A 59 5.36 -11.25 -2.98
CA LEU A 59 6.18 -10.16 -2.46
C LEU A 59 6.86 -10.60 -1.18
N ASP A 60 8.18 -10.47 -1.15
CA ASP A 60 8.98 -10.91 -0.01
C ASP A 60 9.24 -9.79 0.98
N SER A 61 9.66 -8.61 0.48
CA SER A 61 10.02 -7.50 1.36
C SER A 61 9.86 -6.17 0.65
N PHE A 62 9.81 -5.11 1.48
CA PHE A 62 9.75 -3.72 1.03
C PHE A 62 10.86 -2.93 1.70
N GLU A 63 11.50 -2.05 0.93
CA GLU A 63 12.47 -1.10 1.45
C GLU A 63 12.00 0.31 1.09
N PHE A 64 11.78 1.16 2.10
CA PHE A 64 11.26 2.49 1.87
C PHE A 64 12.37 3.43 1.45
N VAL A 65 12.24 4.00 0.25
CA VAL A 65 13.16 5.02 -0.26
C VAL A 65 12.82 6.38 0.35
N ARG A 66 11.51 6.69 0.41
CA ARG A 66 11.00 7.89 1.07
C ARG A 66 9.57 7.67 1.52
N MET A 67 9.20 8.38 2.58
CA MET A 67 7.84 8.38 3.07
C MET A 67 7.55 9.78 3.60
N ILE A 68 6.57 10.45 3.00
CA ILE A 68 6.29 11.86 3.26
C ILE A 68 4.81 12.02 3.56
N GLU A 69 4.48 12.68 4.66
CA GLU A 69 3.11 13.02 4.99
C GLU A 69 2.84 14.46 4.59
N SER A 70 1.75 14.71 3.88
CA SER A 70 1.34 16.04 3.44
C SER A 70 -0.18 16.13 3.47
N GLY A 71 -0.73 16.93 4.40
CA GLY A 71 -2.16 17.02 4.58
C GLY A 71 -2.74 15.66 4.97
N ASP A 72 -3.72 15.19 4.20
CA ASP A 72 -4.34 13.88 4.43
C ASP A 72 -3.70 12.77 3.58
N GLU A 73 -2.55 13.05 2.96
CA GLU A 73 -1.85 12.08 2.12
C GLU A 73 -0.53 11.64 2.72
N VAL A 74 -0.20 10.37 2.52
CA VAL A 74 1.14 9.84 2.76
C VAL A 74 1.66 9.30 1.43
N ILE A 75 2.81 9.81 1.00
CA ILE A 75 3.43 9.47 -0.27
C ILE A 75 4.63 8.58 0.01
N VAL A 76 4.66 7.42 -0.59
CA VAL A 76 5.71 6.42 -0.35
C VAL A 76 6.36 6.02 -1.67
N THR A 77 7.68 6.12 -1.73
CA THR A 77 8.44 5.46 -2.78
C THR A 77 9.18 4.29 -2.13
N TYR A 78 9.03 3.11 -2.72
CA TYR A 78 9.64 1.91 -2.16
C TYR A 78 10.25 1.05 -3.25
N GLU A 79 11.16 0.18 -2.82
CA GLU A 79 11.64 -0.93 -3.64
C GLU A 79 11.14 -2.21 -3.01
N SER A 80 10.57 -3.08 -3.82
CA SER A 80 10.07 -4.36 -3.36
C SER A 80 10.87 -5.49 -3.99
N THR A 81 11.11 -6.52 -3.19
CA THR A 81 11.74 -7.74 -3.66
C THR A 81 10.66 -8.82 -3.75
N LYS A 82 10.55 -9.45 -4.93
CA LYS A 82 9.63 -10.56 -5.13
C LYS A 82 10.26 -11.86 -4.65
N THR A 83 9.42 -12.88 -4.45
CA THR A 83 9.89 -14.19 -3.99
C THR A 83 10.87 -14.85 -4.96
N ASP A 84 10.85 -14.46 -6.25
CA ASP A 84 11.80 -14.96 -7.25
C ASP A 84 13.09 -14.12 -7.30
N GLY A 85 13.24 -13.14 -6.42
CA GLY A 85 14.43 -12.30 -6.32
C GLY A 85 14.42 -11.05 -7.17
N ARG A 86 13.43 -10.88 -8.05
CA ARG A 86 13.33 -9.66 -8.87
C ARG A 86 12.90 -8.48 -8.00
N GLN A 87 13.39 -7.30 -8.36
CA GLN A 87 13.11 -6.08 -7.61
C GLN A 87 12.51 -5.02 -8.53
N PHE A 88 11.61 -4.23 -7.96
CA PHE A 88 11.01 -3.11 -8.69
C PHE A 88 10.79 -1.93 -7.74
N ARG A 89 10.62 -0.73 -8.32
CA ARG A 89 10.39 0.50 -7.57
C ARG A 89 9.06 1.10 -8.01
N ASN A 90 8.22 1.45 -7.03
CA ASN A 90 6.94 2.13 -7.26
C ASN A 90 6.79 3.30 -6.30
N THR A 91 5.87 4.21 -6.64
CA THR A 91 5.39 5.23 -5.72
C THR A 91 3.90 5.06 -5.50
N GLU A 92 3.46 5.14 -4.25
CA GLU A 92 2.05 5.05 -3.89
C GLU A 92 1.64 6.26 -3.08
N VAL A 93 0.43 6.76 -3.35
CA VAL A 93 -0.17 7.85 -2.59
C VAL A 93 -1.34 7.28 -1.81
N HIS A 94 -1.25 7.34 -0.49
CA HIS A 94 -2.29 6.87 0.43
C HIS A 94 -3.06 8.08 0.95
N THR A 95 -4.35 8.16 0.67
CA THR A 95 -5.20 9.26 1.12
C THR A 95 -6.05 8.79 2.28
N PHE A 96 -6.03 9.55 3.36
CA PHE A 96 -6.71 9.20 4.61
C PHE A 96 -8.04 9.91 4.78
N SER A 97 -8.94 9.25 5.51
CA SER A 97 -10.12 9.84 6.10
C SER A 97 -10.06 9.46 7.58
N GLY A 98 -9.73 10.44 8.43
CA GLY A 98 -9.44 10.15 9.82
C GLY A 98 -8.20 9.26 9.95
N ASP A 99 -8.36 8.11 10.58
CA ASP A 99 -7.26 7.16 10.78
C ASP A 99 -7.32 5.96 9.82
N GLN A 100 -8.22 6.01 8.83
CA GLN A 100 -8.33 4.96 7.83
C GLN A 100 -7.94 5.47 6.46
N ILE A 101 -7.44 4.56 5.63
CA ILE A 101 -7.07 4.88 4.24
C ILE A 101 -8.32 4.74 3.38
N ARG A 102 -8.69 5.82 2.67
CA ARG A 102 -9.85 5.82 1.78
C ARG A 102 -9.48 5.65 0.31
N LYS A 103 -8.21 5.85 -0.04
CA LYS A 103 -7.78 5.74 -1.44
C LYS A 103 -6.29 5.44 -1.50
N VAL A 104 -5.90 4.58 -2.42
CA VAL A 104 -4.49 4.36 -2.78
C VAL A 104 -4.36 4.52 -4.28
N GLU A 105 -3.34 5.27 -4.69
CA GLU A 105 -2.98 5.45 -6.10
C GLU A 105 -1.56 4.93 -6.28
N VAL A 106 -1.38 3.98 -7.20
CA VAL A 106 -0.07 3.37 -7.46
C VAL A 106 0.47 3.88 -8.79
N TYR A 107 1.69 4.37 -8.76
CA TYR A 107 2.43 4.80 -9.94
C TYR A 107 3.60 3.84 -10.13
N PHE A 108 3.61 3.15 -11.27
CA PHE A 108 4.69 2.22 -11.56
C PHE A 108 5.98 2.98 -11.88
N GLY A 109 7.07 2.50 -11.30
CA GLY A 109 8.40 3.01 -11.58
C GLY A 109 9.11 2.09 -12.58
N TRP A 110 10.20 1.48 -12.14
CA TRP A 110 11.02 0.66 -13.02
C TRP A 110 11.58 -0.55 -12.26
N ASP A 111 12.08 -1.51 -13.02
CA ASP A 111 12.74 -2.68 -12.45
C ASP A 111 14.13 -2.28 -11.94
N VAL A 112 14.46 -2.74 -10.75
CA VAL A 112 15.76 -2.47 -10.11
C VAL A 112 16.65 -3.68 -10.37
N GLU A 113 17.83 -3.41 -10.88
CA GLU A 113 18.80 -4.48 -11.17
C GLU A 113 19.81 -4.65 -10.05
#